data_883c4e24d956eb4e3218215c49293a41
#
_entry.id   883c4e24d956eb4e3218215c49293a41
#
_cell.length_a   1.000
_cell.length_b   1.000
_cell.length_c   1.000
_cell.angle_alpha   90.00
_cell.angle_beta   90.00
_cell.angle_gamma   90.00
#
_symmetry.space_group_name_H-M   'P 1'
#
loop_
_entity.id
_entity.type
_entity.pdbx_description
1 polymer ?
#
loop_
_entity_poly.entity_id
_entity_poly.type
_entity_poly.pdbx_seq_one_letter_code
_entity_poly.pdbx_strand_id
1 'polypeptide(L)'
;FAESEPDILLTTPESLEVLLSSKDSKDAFSGLRFIIVDEIHAFTESSRGVHLKCLIDRITAASQEKIIRIGLSATVGNPEDLLAWFSDEGREKALVSIPSPPSKKHFSFILEKDFLKAADAAAAVVRGRKALIFVDSRSFAERLYKPLSESLPQVYMHHSAVSSAERKAAEASFEGPAGSCVICTSTMELGIDIGNLDLVVNIGPPISAASFLQRLGRTGRRGKPAEMVFVLRDACELLTTAAAIEAAS
;
A
#
# COMPACT_ATOMS: atom_id res chain seq x y z
N PHE A 1 9.62 -19.85 18.81
CA PHE A 1 9.90 -19.59 20.24
C PHE A 1 10.43 -20.80 21.01
N ALA A 2 10.50 -22.01 20.44
CA ALA A 2 10.84 -23.22 21.21
C ALA A 2 12.36 -23.44 21.44
N GLU A 3 13.26 -22.75 20.76
CA GLU A 3 14.71 -23.00 20.87
C GLU A 3 15.58 -21.73 21.08
N SER A 4 15.12 -20.54 20.71
CA SER A 4 15.79 -19.26 21.04
C SER A 4 14.81 -18.10 20.87
N GLU A 5 14.87 -17.12 21.77
CA GLU A 5 14.13 -15.87 21.62
C GLU A 5 14.75 -15.04 20.49
N PRO A 6 13.97 -14.60 19.49
CA PRO A 6 14.48 -13.76 18.42
C PRO A 6 14.73 -12.34 18.92
N ASP A 7 15.78 -11.68 18.43
CA ASP A 7 16.03 -10.26 18.68
C ASP A 7 14.98 -9.35 18.03
N ILE A 8 14.41 -9.78 16.90
CA ILE A 8 13.39 -9.05 16.15
C ILE A 8 12.30 -10.04 15.71
N LEU A 9 11.05 -9.71 16.04
CA LEU A 9 9.87 -10.45 15.62
C LEU A 9 9.08 -9.62 14.59
N LEU A 10 8.96 -10.10 13.36
CA LEU A 10 8.04 -9.58 12.36
C LEU A 10 6.74 -10.38 12.39
N THR A 11 5.63 -9.70 12.62
CA THR A 11 4.34 -10.37 12.79
C THR A 11 3.17 -9.50 12.33
N THR A 12 1.98 -10.10 12.21
CA THR A 12 0.71 -9.39 12.02
C THR A 12 -0.08 -9.35 13.33
N PRO A 13 -1.06 -8.44 13.50
CA PRO A 13 -1.91 -8.43 14.69
C PRO A 13 -2.57 -9.78 14.97
N GLU A 14 -3.04 -10.46 13.93
CA GLU A 14 -3.70 -11.76 14.04
C GLU A 14 -2.74 -12.86 14.54
N SER A 15 -1.52 -12.88 14.02
CA SER A 15 -0.49 -13.82 14.46
C SER A 15 0.01 -13.51 15.86
N LEU A 16 0.10 -12.21 16.21
CA LEU A 16 0.47 -11.76 17.55
C LEU A 16 -0.57 -12.19 18.60
N GLU A 17 -1.88 -12.15 18.27
CA GLU A 17 -2.95 -12.67 19.14
C GLU A 17 -2.73 -14.16 19.46
N VAL A 18 -2.40 -14.97 18.45
CA VAL A 18 -2.12 -16.39 18.64
C VAL A 18 -0.91 -16.58 19.57
N LEU A 19 0.16 -15.82 19.37
CA LEU A 19 1.34 -15.88 20.24
C LEU A 19 1.00 -15.48 21.69
N LEU A 20 0.25 -14.39 21.89
CA LEU A 20 -0.16 -13.93 23.22
C LEU A 20 -1.16 -14.87 23.91
N SER A 21 -1.80 -15.75 23.19
CA SER A 21 -2.72 -16.75 23.75
C SER A 21 -2.00 -18.02 24.20
N SER A 22 -0.70 -18.18 23.92
CA SER A 22 0.09 -19.31 24.38
C SER A 22 0.46 -19.16 25.88
N LYS A 23 0.68 -20.29 26.56
CA LYS A 23 1.01 -20.28 28.01
C LYS A 23 2.35 -19.62 28.33
N ASP A 24 3.29 -19.68 27.39
CA ASP A 24 4.67 -19.15 27.54
C ASP A 24 4.80 -17.70 27.06
N SER A 25 3.68 -17.05 26.71
CA SER A 25 3.70 -15.71 26.11
C SER A 25 4.18 -14.61 27.06
N LYS A 26 3.98 -14.77 28.37
CA LYS A 26 4.35 -13.74 29.36
C LYS A 26 5.86 -13.53 29.42
N ASP A 27 6.64 -14.60 29.30
CA ASP A 27 8.09 -14.54 29.37
C ASP A 27 8.70 -14.06 28.05
N ALA A 28 8.08 -14.45 26.93
CA ALA A 28 8.53 -14.09 25.58
C ALA A 28 8.55 -12.57 25.27
N PHE A 29 7.73 -11.79 25.97
CA PHE A 29 7.66 -10.32 25.78
C PHE A 29 8.17 -9.52 26.99
N SER A 30 8.70 -10.17 28.03
CA SER A 30 9.14 -9.52 29.25
C SER A 30 10.27 -8.51 29.03
N GLY A 31 11.21 -8.79 28.12
CA GLY A 31 12.34 -7.95 27.74
C GLY A 31 12.08 -7.01 26.54
N LEU A 32 10.84 -6.92 26.06
CA LEU A 32 10.53 -6.13 24.87
C LEU A 32 10.67 -4.64 25.15
N ARG A 33 11.47 -3.93 24.34
CA ARG A 33 11.73 -2.50 24.47
C ARG A 33 11.11 -1.64 23.38
N PHE A 34 10.84 -2.21 22.21
CA PHE A 34 10.33 -1.47 21.06
C PHE A 34 9.15 -2.19 20.41
N ILE A 35 8.12 -1.43 20.06
CA ILE A 35 7.05 -1.87 19.19
C ILE A 35 7.02 -0.92 17.98
N ILE A 36 7.24 -1.46 16.79
CA ILE A 36 7.21 -0.70 15.55
C ILE A 36 5.98 -1.13 14.76
N VAL A 37 5.10 -0.19 14.42
CA VAL A 37 3.93 -0.43 13.59
C VAL A 37 4.12 0.29 12.27
N ASP A 38 4.27 -0.50 11.21
CA ASP A 38 4.38 0.02 9.85
C ASP A 38 2.99 0.31 9.26
N GLU A 39 2.92 1.33 8.38
CA GLU A 39 1.66 1.81 7.76
C GLU A 39 0.53 2.04 8.78
N ILE A 40 0.89 2.64 9.91
CA ILE A 40 -0.02 2.79 11.06
C ILE A 40 -1.34 3.49 10.72
N HIS A 41 -1.33 4.39 9.72
CA HIS A 41 -2.53 5.08 9.23
C HIS A 41 -3.62 4.11 8.71
N ALA A 42 -3.24 2.92 8.23
CA ALA A 42 -4.19 1.91 7.78
C ALA A 42 -5.00 1.26 8.91
N PHE A 43 -4.62 1.51 10.16
CA PHE A 43 -5.28 0.93 11.34
C PHE A 43 -6.29 1.87 12.00
N THR A 44 -6.17 3.19 11.85
CA THR A 44 -6.90 4.18 12.68
C THR A 44 -8.43 4.08 12.62
N GLU A 45 -9.00 3.73 11.46
CA GLU A 45 -10.45 3.69 11.25
C GLU A 45 -10.99 2.26 11.08
N SER A 46 -10.28 1.27 11.61
CA SER A 46 -10.61 -0.13 11.39
C SER A 46 -10.75 -0.92 12.69
N SER A 47 -11.55 -1.97 12.66
CA SER A 47 -11.60 -2.95 13.77
C SER A 47 -10.25 -3.61 14.03
N ARG A 48 -9.40 -3.77 13.00
CA ARG A 48 -8.01 -4.23 13.15
C ARG A 48 -7.16 -3.26 13.97
N GLY A 49 -7.42 -1.96 13.88
CA GLY A 49 -6.73 -0.96 14.68
C GLY A 49 -7.09 -1.04 16.17
N VAL A 50 -8.37 -1.24 16.49
CA VAL A 50 -8.81 -1.50 17.87
C VAL A 50 -8.15 -2.78 18.40
N HIS A 51 -8.13 -3.83 17.61
CA HIS A 51 -7.47 -5.10 17.94
C HIS A 51 -5.97 -4.90 18.19
N LEU A 52 -5.26 -4.23 17.28
CA LEU A 52 -3.84 -3.91 17.43
C LEU A 52 -3.56 -3.14 18.73
N LYS A 53 -4.37 -2.13 19.06
CA LYS A 53 -4.22 -1.35 20.28
C LYS A 53 -4.38 -2.22 21.52
N CYS A 54 -5.39 -3.08 21.57
CA CYS A 54 -5.58 -4.04 22.66
C CYS A 54 -4.38 -4.99 22.81
N LEU A 55 -3.79 -5.46 21.72
CA LEU A 55 -2.60 -6.31 21.76
C LEU A 55 -1.38 -5.56 22.32
N ILE A 56 -1.16 -4.33 21.86
CA ILE A 56 -0.07 -3.48 22.35
C ILE A 56 -0.23 -3.22 23.85
N ASP A 57 -1.43 -2.95 24.33
CA ASP A 57 -1.71 -2.71 25.75
C ASP A 57 -1.45 -3.98 26.58
N ARG A 58 -1.85 -5.16 26.08
CA ARG A 58 -1.55 -6.45 26.73
C ARG A 58 -0.05 -6.72 26.83
N ILE A 59 0.71 -6.46 25.75
CA ILE A 59 2.17 -6.61 25.76
C ILE A 59 2.79 -5.61 26.72
N THR A 60 2.35 -4.36 26.70
CA THR A 60 2.86 -3.32 27.59
C THR A 60 2.64 -3.68 29.07
N ALA A 61 1.49 -4.28 29.39
CA ALA A 61 1.20 -4.74 30.74
C ALA A 61 2.01 -5.99 31.15
N ALA A 62 2.47 -6.80 30.21
CA ALA A 62 3.28 -7.99 30.47
C ALA A 62 4.79 -7.69 30.51
N SER A 63 5.24 -6.61 29.88
CA SER A 63 6.65 -6.24 29.84
C SER A 63 7.13 -5.65 31.18
N GLN A 64 8.35 -6.01 31.56
CA GLN A 64 9.06 -5.41 32.69
C GLN A 64 9.81 -4.12 32.29
N GLU A 65 9.97 -3.90 31.01
CA GLU A 65 10.70 -2.77 30.44
C GLU A 65 9.74 -1.65 29.95
N LYS A 66 10.25 -0.44 29.89
CA LYS A 66 9.52 0.69 29.32
C LYS A 66 9.51 0.56 27.80
N ILE A 67 8.40 0.14 27.24
CA ILE A 67 8.25 -0.01 25.79
C ILE A 67 8.15 1.36 25.10
N ILE A 68 8.96 1.54 24.06
CA ILE A 68 8.88 2.68 23.14
C ILE A 68 8.04 2.25 21.94
N ARG A 69 6.97 3.00 21.66
CA ARG A 69 6.08 2.77 20.50
C ARG A 69 6.50 3.67 19.36
N ILE A 70 6.70 3.11 18.18
CA ILE A 70 7.09 3.81 16.94
C ILE A 70 6.07 3.51 15.87
N GLY A 71 5.36 4.54 15.40
CA GLY A 71 4.47 4.43 14.24
C GLY A 71 5.16 4.95 12.97
N LEU A 72 5.21 4.14 11.94
CA LEU A 72 5.66 4.55 10.61
C LEU A 72 4.43 4.79 9.73
N SER A 73 4.42 5.89 9.00
CA SER A 73 3.29 6.25 8.15
C SER A 73 3.77 6.94 6.90
N ALA A 74 3.04 6.74 5.80
CA ALA A 74 3.10 7.66 4.67
C ALA A 74 2.56 9.04 5.08
N THR A 75 2.57 10.00 4.16
CA THR A 75 1.97 11.32 4.38
C THR A 75 0.49 11.19 4.76
N VAL A 76 0.12 11.71 5.92
CA VAL A 76 -1.26 11.77 6.43
C VAL A 76 -1.66 13.23 6.65
N GLY A 77 -2.95 13.53 6.50
CA GLY A 77 -3.47 14.89 6.64
C GLY A 77 -3.46 15.42 8.08
N ASN A 78 -3.51 14.51 9.07
CA ASN A 78 -3.60 14.84 10.51
C ASN A 78 -2.65 13.95 11.35
N PRO A 79 -1.35 14.17 11.25
CA PRO A 79 -0.35 13.35 11.95
C PRO A 79 -0.43 13.45 13.47
N GLU A 80 -0.91 14.58 14.02
CA GLU A 80 -1.12 14.78 15.45
C GLU A 80 -2.21 13.87 16.01
N ASP A 81 -3.32 13.69 15.29
CA ASP A 81 -4.40 12.79 15.69
C ASP A 81 -3.93 11.33 15.66
N LEU A 82 -3.13 10.97 14.66
CA LEU A 82 -2.52 9.66 14.57
C LEU A 82 -1.55 9.40 15.72
N LEU A 83 -0.73 10.39 16.08
CA LEU A 83 0.16 10.34 17.21
C LEU A 83 -0.62 10.21 18.54
N ALA A 84 -1.70 10.97 18.69
CA ALA A 84 -2.56 10.89 19.87
C ALA A 84 -3.22 9.51 19.99
N TRP A 85 -3.71 8.96 18.89
CA TRP A 85 -4.33 7.64 18.85
C TRP A 85 -3.35 6.52 19.24
N PHE A 86 -2.09 6.59 18.79
CA PHE A 86 -1.10 5.56 19.01
C PHE A 86 -0.38 5.65 20.37
N SER A 87 -0.40 6.82 20.99
CA SER A 87 0.33 7.10 22.22
C SER A 87 -0.46 6.73 23.48
N ASP A 88 0.26 6.46 24.57
CA ASP A 88 -0.32 6.38 25.90
C ASP A 88 -0.51 7.78 26.51
N GLU A 89 -1.51 7.93 27.35
CA GLU A 89 -1.70 9.16 28.14
C GLU A 89 -0.52 9.37 29.10
N GLY A 90 -0.08 10.63 29.23
CA GLY A 90 0.98 11.01 30.18
C GLY A 90 2.40 10.64 29.76
N ARG A 91 2.62 10.08 28.57
CA ARG A 91 3.95 9.82 28.02
C ARG A 91 4.43 10.94 27.11
N GLU A 92 5.75 11.13 27.08
CA GLU A 92 6.40 12.02 26.11
C GLU A 92 6.15 11.51 24.68
N LYS A 93 5.80 12.43 23.79
CA LYS A 93 5.43 12.16 22.40
C LYS A 93 6.30 13.01 21.48
N ALA A 94 6.72 12.43 20.39
CA ALA A 94 7.43 13.15 19.34
C ALA A 94 6.88 12.80 17.95
N LEU A 95 6.62 13.82 17.15
CA LEU A 95 6.32 13.67 15.73
C LEU A 95 7.58 14.00 14.94
N VAL A 96 8.08 13.04 14.17
CA VAL A 96 9.21 13.23 13.27
C VAL A 96 8.68 13.30 11.84
N SER A 97 8.77 14.48 11.25
CA SER A 97 8.41 14.71 9.85
C SER A 97 9.63 15.25 9.11
N ILE A 98 10.00 14.56 8.03
CA ILE A 98 11.07 15.01 7.15
C ILE A 98 10.41 15.73 5.97
N PRO A 99 10.64 17.06 5.81
CA PRO A 99 10.12 17.79 4.66
C PRO A 99 10.66 17.15 3.37
N SER A 100 9.78 16.58 2.56
CA SER A 100 10.13 16.15 1.23
C SER A 100 9.96 17.31 0.25
N PRO A 101 10.92 17.58 -0.65
CA PRO A 101 10.72 18.58 -1.67
C PRO A 101 9.49 18.23 -2.51
N PRO A 102 8.67 19.22 -2.91
CA PRO A 102 7.49 18.97 -3.69
C PRO A 102 7.86 18.27 -5.00
N SER A 103 7.43 17.04 -5.17
CA SER A 103 7.60 16.33 -6.43
C SER A 103 6.54 16.81 -7.43
N LYS A 104 6.94 17.03 -8.69
CA LYS A 104 5.98 17.31 -9.75
C LYS A 104 5.08 16.10 -9.94
N LYS A 105 3.77 16.36 -9.98
CA LYS A 105 2.74 15.34 -10.21
C LYS A 105 2.08 15.61 -11.56
N HIS A 106 2.02 14.60 -12.43
CA HIS A 106 1.37 14.71 -13.73
C HIS A 106 0.19 13.75 -13.75
N PHE A 107 -1.01 14.30 -13.94
CA PHE A 107 -2.24 13.54 -14.08
C PHE A 107 -2.79 13.68 -15.49
N SER A 108 -3.19 12.55 -16.09
CA SER A 108 -3.85 12.49 -17.39
C SER A 108 -5.14 11.72 -17.27
N PHE A 109 -6.16 12.12 -18.02
CA PHE A 109 -7.49 11.53 -17.97
C PHE A 109 -7.90 11.10 -19.37
N ILE A 110 -8.36 9.86 -19.50
CA ILE A 110 -8.91 9.27 -20.73
C ILE A 110 -10.36 8.89 -20.41
N LEU A 111 -11.30 9.39 -21.19
CA LEU A 111 -12.71 9.04 -21.04
C LEU A 111 -13.06 8.00 -22.09
N GLU A 112 -13.34 6.75 -21.66
CA GLU A 112 -13.70 5.66 -22.55
C GLU A 112 -14.68 4.69 -21.87
N LYS A 113 -15.89 4.59 -22.43
CA LYS A 113 -16.95 3.72 -21.89
C LYS A 113 -16.80 2.27 -22.32
N ASP A 114 -16.28 2.06 -23.52
CA ASP A 114 -16.10 0.73 -24.09
C ASP A 114 -14.91 0.03 -23.43
N PHE A 115 -15.13 -1.19 -22.96
CA PHE A 115 -14.11 -1.96 -22.25
C PHE A 115 -12.87 -2.27 -23.10
N LEU A 116 -13.06 -2.64 -24.37
CA LEU A 116 -11.92 -2.99 -25.23
C LEU A 116 -11.12 -1.75 -25.60
N LYS A 117 -11.78 -0.65 -25.91
CA LYS A 117 -11.11 0.62 -26.17
C LYS A 117 -10.39 1.17 -24.94
N ALA A 118 -10.97 0.99 -23.75
CA ALA A 118 -10.28 1.32 -22.48
C ALA A 118 -9.03 0.47 -22.27
N ALA A 119 -9.08 -0.82 -22.60
CA ALA A 119 -7.92 -1.70 -22.59
C ALA A 119 -6.86 -1.28 -23.62
N ASP A 120 -7.25 -0.93 -24.84
CA ASP A 120 -6.36 -0.42 -25.88
C ASP A 120 -5.70 0.90 -25.47
N ALA A 121 -6.46 1.82 -24.87
CA ALA A 121 -5.95 3.07 -24.35
C ALA A 121 -4.92 2.84 -23.22
N ALA A 122 -5.21 1.94 -22.30
CA ALA A 122 -4.28 1.54 -21.26
C ALA A 122 -3.01 0.91 -21.85
N ALA A 123 -3.15 -0.01 -22.83
CA ALA A 123 -2.02 -0.64 -23.50
C ALA A 123 -1.13 0.39 -24.21
N ALA A 124 -1.72 1.37 -24.89
CA ALA A 124 -0.98 2.43 -25.59
C ALA A 124 -0.14 3.28 -24.62
N VAL A 125 -0.70 3.61 -23.45
CA VAL A 125 -0.04 4.45 -22.45
C VAL A 125 1.11 3.71 -21.74
N VAL A 126 0.98 2.40 -21.49
CA VAL A 126 2.01 1.63 -20.76
C VAL A 126 3.07 1.01 -21.66
N ARG A 127 2.92 1.08 -22.97
CA ARG A 127 3.82 0.44 -23.94
C ARG A 127 5.27 0.88 -23.74
N GLY A 128 6.17 -0.08 -23.51
CA GLY A 128 7.60 0.15 -23.31
C GLY A 128 7.97 0.78 -21.95
N ARG A 129 7.02 0.88 -21.02
CA ARG A 129 7.19 1.48 -19.69
C ARG A 129 7.00 0.44 -18.59
N LYS A 130 7.61 0.68 -17.43
CA LYS A 130 7.34 -0.08 -16.21
C LYS A 130 6.10 0.51 -15.54
N ALA A 131 4.99 -0.21 -15.59
CA ALA A 131 3.70 0.33 -15.19
C ALA A 131 2.88 -0.63 -14.32
N LEU A 132 2.18 -0.05 -13.33
CA LEU A 132 1.08 -0.72 -12.64
C LEU A 132 -0.25 -0.25 -13.24
N ILE A 133 -1.16 -1.20 -13.47
CA ILE A 133 -2.55 -0.92 -13.81
C ILE A 133 -3.43 -1.37 -12.64
N PHE A 134 -3.94 -0.42 -11.87
CA PHE A 134 -4.86 -0.69 -10.77
C PHE A 134 -6.28 -0.84 -11.28
N VAL A 135 -6.95 -1.86 -10.78
CA VAL A 135 -8.36 -2.16 -11.00
C VAL A 135 -9.05 -2.51 -9.68
N ASP A 136 -10.38 -2.34 -9.62
CA ASP A 136 -11.13 -2.48 -8.39
C ASP A 136 -11.46 -3.91 -7.99
N SER A 137 -11.39 -4.87 -8.92
CA SER A 137 -11.73 -6.26 -8.62
C SER A 137 -10.84 -7.27 -9.35
N ARG A 138 -10.73 -8.46 -8.76
CA ARG A 138 -10.01 -9.61 -9.35
C ARG A 138 -10.60 -10.00 -10.71
N SER A 139 -11.93 -10.08 -10.80
CA SER A 139 -12.61 -10.42 -12.04
C SER A 139 -12.36 -9.41 -13.13
N PHE A 140 -12.21 -8.14 -12.79
CA PHE A 140 -11.85 -7.11 -13.76
C PHE A 140 -10.39 -7.26 -14.20
N ALA A 141 -9.46 -7.58 -13.27
CA ALA A 141 -8.06 -7.86 -13.60
C ALA A 141 -7.93 -9.03 -14.60
N GLU A 142 -8.63 -10.13 -14.33
CA GLU A 142 -8.65 -11.32 -15.19
C GLU A 142 -9.21 -11.02 -16.60
N ARG A 143 -10.31 -10.24 -16.67
CA ARG A 143 -10.88 -9.82 -17.95
C ARG A 143 -9.97 -8.90 -18.74
N LEU A 144 -9.24 -8.02 -18.04
CA LEU A 144 -8.33 -7.05 -18.67
C LEU A 144 -7.04 -7.72 -19.14
N TYR A 145 -6.63 -8.82 -18.52
CA TYR A 145 -5.38 -9.51 -18.83
C TYR A 145 -5.30 -9.95 -20.31
N LYS A 146 -6.37 -10.55 -20.85
CA LYS A 146 -6.36 -11.07 -22.20
C LYS A 146 -6.10 -9.98 -23.25
N PRO A 147 -6.89 -8.88 -23.35
CA PRO A 147 -6.64 -7.84 -24.34
C PRO A 147 -5.28 -7.15 -24.16
N LEU A 148 -4.80 -6.99 -22.93
CA LEU A 148 -3.48 -6.42 -22.71
C LEU A 148 -2.35 -7.35 -23.12
N SER A 149 -2.46 -8.66 -22.85
CA SER A 149 -1.45 -9.65 -23.23
C SER A 149 -1.37 -9.88 -24.76
N GLU A 150 -2.44 -9.60 -25.49
CA GLU A 150 -2.44 -9.61 -26.96
C GLU A 150 -1.74 -8.35 -27.52
N SER A 151 -1.71 -7.25 -26.80
CA SER A 151 -1.18 -5.96 -27.23
C SER A 151 0.23 -5.65 -26.72
N LEU A 152 0.67 -6.28 -25.62
CA LEU A 152 1.91 -6.00 -24.92
C LEU A 152 2.74 -7.28 -24.69
N PRO A 153 4.07 -7.22 -24.79
CA PRO A 153 4.93 -8.42 -24.69
C PRO A 153 5.05 -8.99 -23.28
N GLN A 154 4.90 -8.15 -22.24
CA GLN A 154 5.09 -8.55 -20.85
C GLN A 154 3.95 -8.00 -19.98
N VAL A 155 2.97 -8.84 -19.71
CA VAL A 155 1.83 -8.55 -18.84
C VAL A 155 1.73 -9.58 -17.76
N TYR A 156 1.59 -9.13 -16.54
CA TYR A 156 1.46 -9.97 -15.34
C TYR A 156 0.22 -9.58 -14.56
N MET A 157 -0.21 -10.47 -13.67
CA MET A 157 -1.31 -10.19 -12.71
C MET A 157 -0.81 -10.30 -11.27
N HIS A 158 -1.33 -9.43 -10.40
CA HIS A 158 -1.05 -9.47 -8.98
C HIS A 158 -2.31 -9.17 -8.15
N HIS A 159 -2.95 -10.23 -7.68
CA HIS A 159 -4.07 -10.15 -6.72
C HIS A 159 -4.08 -11.38 -5.80
N SER A 160 -4.89 -11.38 -4.76
CA SER A 160 -4.86 -12.40 -3.71
C SER A 160 -5.20 -13.83 -4.16
N ALA A 161 -5.85 -14.01 -5.33
CA ALA A 161 -6.16 -15.34 -5.89
C ALA A 161 -5.06 -15.89 -6.82
N VAL A 162 -4.06 -15.06 -7.17
CA VAL A 162 -2.92 -15.49 -7.98
C VAL A 162 -1.94 -16.26 -7.09
N SER A 163 -1.29 -17.30 -7.63
CA SER A 163 -0.32 -18.10 -6.91
C SER A 163 0.87 -17.27 -6.41
N SER A 164 1.54 -17.73 -5.35
CA SER A 164 2.72 -17.06 -4.82
C SER A 164 3.86 -16.95 -5.85
N ALA A 165 4.01 -17.97 -6.70
CA ALA A 165 5.03 -17.97 -7.75
C ALA A 165 4.76 -16.91 -8.82
N GLU A 166 3.51 -16.79 -9.27
CA GLU A 166 3.11 -15.77 -10.24
C GLU A 166 3.22 -14.35 -9.68
N ARG A 167 2.86 -14.14 -8.41
CA ARG A 167 3.05 -12.83 -7.74
C ARG A 167 4.52 -12.45 -7.70
N LYS A 168 5.41 -13.36 -7.30
CA LYS A 168 6.86 -13.12 -7.32
C LYS A 168 7.39 -12.83 -8.72
N ALA A 169 6.87 -13.51 -9.75
CA ALA A 169 7.25 -13.24 -11.13
C ALA A 169 6.80 -11.82 -11.57
N ALA A 170 5.61 -11.40 -11.17
CA ALA A 170 5.12 -10.04 -11.42
C ALA A 170 6.00 -8.98 -10.73
N GLU A 171 6.37 -9.18 -9.49
CA GLU A 171 7.28 -8.29 -8.73
C GLU A 171 8.66 -8.23 -9.39
N ALA A 172 9.27 -9.38 -9.70
CA ALA A 172 10.59 -9.47 -10.35
C ALA A 172 10.60 -8.86 -11.76
N SER A 173 9.45 -8.76 -12.44
CA SER A 173 9.38 -8.17 -13.78
C SER A 173 9.84 -6.72 -13.85
N PHE A 174 9.81 -6.01 -12.72
CA PHE A 174 10.26 -4.62 -12.63
C PHE A 174 11.78 -4.46 -12.43
N GLU A 175 12.50 -5.53 -12.14
CA GLU A 175 13.97 -5.48 -11.98
C GLU A 175 14.68 -5.39 -13.34
N GLY A 176 14.08 -5.95 -14.40
CA GLY A 176 14.65 -5.96 -15.74
C GLY A 176 14.68 -4.58 -16.42
N PRO A 177 15.46 -4.42 -17.50
CA PRO A 177 15.53 -3.16 -18.27
C PRO A 177 14.32 -2.92 -19.16
N ALA A 178 13.56 -3.95 -19.51
CA ALA A 178 12.41 -3.87 -20.40
C ALA A 178 11.18 -3.31 -19.70
N GLY A 179 10.29 -2.67 -20.45
CA GLY A 179 8.98 -2.25 -19.97
C GLY A 179 8.13 -3.48 -19.62
N SER A 180 7.50 -3.44 -18.44
CA SER A 180 6.60 -4.48 -17.96
C SER A 180 5.32 -3.86 -17.39
N CYS A 181 4.21 -4.55 -17.57
CA CYS A 181 2.90 -4.12 -17.09
C CYS A 181 2.36 -5.15 -16.10
N VAL A 182 2.00 -4.71 -14.89
CA VAL A 182 1.35 -5.56 -13.89
C VAL A 182 -0.05 -5.03 -13.63
N ILE A 183 -1.08 -5.85 -13.90
CA ILE A 183 -2.47 -5.58 -13.56
C ILE A 183 -2.66 -6.02 -12.12
N CYS A 184 -3.12 -5.12 -11.25
CA CYS A 184 -3.24 -5.40 -9.83
C CYS A 184 -4.49 -4.79 -9.20
N THR A 185 -4.87 -5.35 -8.06
CA THR A 185 -5.81 -4.75 -7.13
C THR A 185 -5.04 -4.01 -6.03
N SER A 186 -5.68 -3.67 -4.93
CA SER A 186 -5.03 -3.02 -3.76
C SER A 186 -3.81 -3.78 -3.19
N THR A 187 -3.58 -5.02 -3.61
CA THR A 187 -2.42 -5.81 -3.15
C THR A 187 -1.05 -5.19 -3.49
N MET A 188 -0.99 -4.26 -4.44
CA MET A 188 0.24 -3.54 -4.82
C MET A 188 0.26 -2.09 -4.30
N GLU A 189 -0.69 -1.69 -3.49
CA GLU A 189 -0.72 -0.37 -2.84
C GLU A 189 0.28 -0.27 -1.70
N LEU A 190 0.50 -1.36 -0.94
CA LEU A 190 1.30 -1.39 0.28
C LEU A 190 2.39 -2.49 0.24
N GLY A 191 3.48 -2.26 0.97
CA GLY A 191 4.40 -3.29 1.42
C GLY A 191 5.32 -3.93 0.39
N ILE A 192 5.34 -3.47 -0.87
CA ILE A 192 6.20 -4.08 -1.90
C ILE A 192 7.19 -3.04 -2.43
N ASP A 193 8.47 -3.36 -2.36
CA ASP A 193 9.51 -2.57 -3.02
C ASP A 193 9.68 -3.03 -4.48
N ILE A 194 8.90 -2.44 -5.37
CA ILE A 194 8.91 -2.71 -6.81
C ILE A 194 9.84 -1.78 -7.60
N GLY A 195 10.72 -1.07 -6.90
CA GLY A 195 11.66 -0.16 -7.54
C GLY A 195 10.99 1.07 -8.16
N ASN A 196 11.59 1.61 -9.23
CA ASN A 196 11.07 2.79 -9.93
C ASN A 196 10.09 2.38 -11.02
N LEU A 197 8.83 2.73 -10.82
CA LEU A 197 7.84 2.70 -11.89
C LEU A 197 7.88 4.01 -12.69
N ASP A 198 7.64 3.90 -13.99
CA ASP A 198 7.51 5.06 -14.85
C ASP A 198 6.09 5.63 -14.82
N LEU A 199 5.08 4.77 -14.53
CA LEU A 199 3.68 5.14 -14.64
C LEU A 199 2.78 4.27 -13.75
N VAL A 200 1.75 4.88 -13.20
CA VAL A 200 0.57 4.20 -12.65
C VAL A 200 -0.65 4.52 -13.50
N VAL A 201 -1.41 3.51 -13.86
CA VAL A 201 -2.71 3.65 -14.51
C VAL A 201 -3.80 3.19 -13.54
N ASN A 202 -4.85 3.98 -13.36
CA ASN A 202 -6.07 3.56 -12.69
C ASN A 202 -7.17 3.36 -13.73
N ILE A 203 -7.80 2.21 -13.74
CA ILE A 203 -9.03 2.01 -14.50
C ILE A 203 -10.20 2.11 -13.54
N GLY A 204 -10.93 3.21 -13.65
CA GLY A 204 -11.90 3.69 -12.67
C GLY A 204 -11.33 4.72 -11.69
N PRO A 205 -12.20 5.35 -10.87
CA PRO A 205 -11.80 6.32 -9.86
C PRO A 205 -11.09 5.62 -8.68
N PRO A 206 -10.22 6.30 -7.93
CA PRO A 206 -9.66 5.74 -6.71
C PRO A 206 -10.74 5.57 -5.64
N ILE A 207 -10.66 4.51 -4.86
CA ILE A 207 -11.64 4.18 -3.80
C ILE A 207 -11.63 5.24 -2.68
N SER A 208 -10.46 5.83 -2.40
CA SER A 208 -10.27 6.85 -1.37
C SER A 208 -9.04 7.71 -1.68
N ALA A 209 -8.92 8.87 -1.02
CA ALA A 209 -7.72 9.72 -1.07
C ALA A 209 -6.47 8.96 -0.58
N ALA A 210 -6.60 8.11 0.43
CA ALA A 210 -5.49 7.29 0.92
C ALA A 210 -5.01 6.29 -0.14
N SER A 211 -5.93 5.55 -0.79
CA SER A 211 -5.61 4.64 -1.90
C SER A 211 -4.94 5.40 -3.06
N PHE A 212 -5.45 6.59 -3.41
CA PHE A 212 -4.84 7.45 -4.42
C PHE A 212 -3.38 7.79 -4.08
N LEU A 213 -3.10 8.25 -2.85
CA LEU A 213 -1.75 8.59 -2.41
C LEU A 213 -0.81 7.38 -2.41
N GLN A 214 -1.27 6.22 -1.98
CA GLN A 214 -0.51 4.98 -1.97
C GLN A 214 -0.13 4.53 -3.38
N ARG A 215 -1.07 4.61 -4.34
CA ARG A 215 -0.83 4.32 -5.75
C ARG A 215 0.13 5.34 -6.36
N LEU A 216 -0.08 6.63 -6.12
CA LEU A 216 0.79 7.72 -6.61
C LEU A 216 2.22 7.55 -6.10
N GLY A 217 2.40 7.16 -4.83
CA GLY A 217 3.69 6.90 -4.20
C GLY A 217 4.48 5.73 -4.81
N ARG A 218 3.89 4.98 -5.75
CA ARG A 218 4.61 3.95 -6.53
C ARG A 218 5.41 4.57 -7.69
N THR A 219 5.14 5.82 -8.07
CA THR A 219 5.89 6.59 -9.08
C THR A 219 6.59 7.80 -8.45
N GLY A 220 7.31 8.56 -9.24
CA GLY A 220 7.92 9.82 -8.80
C GLY A 220 9.11 9.69 -7.86
N ARG A 221 9.71 8.50 -7.78
CA ARG A 221 10.90 8.27 -6.94
C ARG A 221 12.17 8.79 -7.61
N ARG A 222 13.21 9.10 -6.81
CA ARG A 222 14.53 9.55 -7.26
C ARG A 222 14.51 10.83 -8.11
N GLY A 223 13.62 11.77 -7.78
CA GLY A 223 13.56 13.08 -8.43
C GLY A 223 12.84 13.11 -9.78
N LYS A 224 12.26 12.01 -10.22
CA LYS A 224 11.36 11.98 -11.38
C LYS A 224 9.97 12.49 -11.00
N PRO A 225 9.21 13.11 -11.92
CA PRO A 225 7.80 13.41 -11.70
C PRO A 225 6.99 12.16 -11.43
N ALA A 226 5.99 12.25 -10.56
CA ALA A 226 5.02 11.19 -10.39
C ALA A 226 4.00 11.26 -11.54
N GLU A 227 3.88 10.17 -12.31
CA GLU A 227 2.94 10.08 -13.41
C GLU A 227 1.80 9.12 -13.11
N MET A 228 0.57 9.59 -13.28
CA MET A 228 -0.63 8.77 -13.12
C MET A 228 -1.64 9.09 -14.22
N VAL A 229 -2.18 8.02 -14.82
CA VAL A 229 -3.22 8.11 -15.84
C VAL A 229 -4.49 7.44 -15.31
N PHE A 230 -5.62 8.12 -15.50
CA PHE A 230 -6.94 7.59 -15.18
C PHE A 230 -7.68 7.27 -16.48
N VAL A 231 -8.14 6.02 -16.62
CA VAL A 231 -9.05 5.59 -17.69
C VAL A 231 -10.43 5.47 -17.04
N LEU A 232 -11.30 6.42 -17.37
CA LEU A 232 -12.60 6.63 -16.73
C LEU A 232 -13.73 6.43 -17.74
N ARG A 233 -14.88 6.00 -17.26
CA ARG A 233 -16.03 5.68 -18.13
C ARG A 233 -16.87 6.90 -18.48
N ASP A 234 -16.95 7.87 -17.55
CA ASP A 234 -17.86 9.01 -17.69
C ASP A 234 -17.44 10.21 -16.82
N ALA A 235 -18.22 11.28 -16.94
CA ALA A 235 -17.99 12.52 -16.19
C ALA A 235 -18.17 12.35 -14.67
N CYS A 236 -18.99 11.40 -14.21
CA CYS A 236 -19.19 11.16 -12.78
C CYS A 236 -17.92 10.57 -12.17
N GLU A 237 -17.30 9.59 -12.85
CA GLU A 237 -16.00 9.04 -12.43
C GLU A 237 -14.88 10.09 -12.47
N LEU A 238 -14.92 11.01 -13.45
CA LEU A 238 -13.97 12.12 -13.51
C LEU A 238 -14.11 13.05 -12.30
N LEU A 239 -15.34 13.43 -11.93
CA LEU A 239 -15.60 14.26 -10.76
C LEU A 239 -15.16 13.56 -9.46
N THR A 240 -15.47 12.28 -9.33
CA THR A 240 -15.03 11.47 -8.16
C THR A 240 -13.51 11.44 -8.08
N THR A 241 -12.83 11.26 -9.20
CA THR A 241 -11.37 11.24 -9.26
C THR A 241 -10.78 12.61 -8.91
N ALA A 242 -11.35 13.69 -9.44
CA ALA A 242 -10.92 15.05 -9.13
C ALA A 242 -11.08 15.38 -7.64
N ALA A 243 -12.21 15.00 -7.04
CA ALA A 243 -12.44 15.16 -5.61
C ALA A 243 -11.42 14.38 -4.74
N ALA A 244 -11.07 13.16 -5.15
CA ALA A 244 -10.05 12.36 -4.45
C ALA A 244 -8.64 12.99 -4.55
N ILE A 245 -8.31 13.58 -5.69
CA ILE A 245 -7.03 14.29 -5.90
C ILE A 245 -7.00 15.56 -5.05
N GLU A 246 -8.08 16.33 -5.03
CA GLU A 246 -8.19 17.55 -4.22
C GLU A 246 -8.10 17.26 -2.72
N ALA A 247 -8.80 16.22 -2.25
CA ALA A 247 -8.74 15.79 -0.85
C ALA A 247 -7.36 15.27 -0.40
N ALA A 248 -6.49 14.93 -1.36
CA ALA A 248 -5.14 14.42 -1.11
C ALA A 248 -4.03 15.47 -1.34
N SER A 249 -4.40 16.69 -1.68
CA SER A 249 -3.49 17.82 -1.96
C SER A 249 -3.28 18.69 -0.76
#